data_4443098addefbdf44b5106e8c7157642
#
_entry.id   4443098addefbdf44b5106e8c7157642
#
_cell.length_a   1.000
_cell.length_b   1.000
_cell.length_c   1.000
_cell.angle_alpha   90.00
_cell.angle_beta   90.00
_cell.angle_gamma   90.00
#
_symmetry.space_group_name_H-M   'P 1'
#
loop_
_entity.id
_entity.type
_entity.pdbx_description
1 polymer ?
#
loop_
_entity_poly.entity_id
_entity_poly.type
_entity_poly.pdbx_seq_one_letter_code
_entity_poly.pdbx_strand_id
1 'polypeptide(L)'
;TPVALVCESLVKNRDQWKSELELKSFCSQRIDQMTAAGAPVGISHSALESVLSSAFDALIGRGLVEEKDNLYRMKESEMDIVNYYANSIIQWR
;
A
#
# COMPACT_ATOMS: atom_id res chain seq x y z
N THR A 1 -5.50 1.01 -7.83
CA THR A 1 -4.12 1.18 -8.29
C THR A 1 -3.13 0.64 -7.26
N PRO A 2 -1.92 0.26 -7.67
CA PRO A 2 -0.90 -0.20 -6.73
C PRO A 2 -0.56 0.83 -5.65
N VAL A 3 -0.50 2.10 -6.02
CA VAL A 3 -0.25 3.18 -5.05
C VAL A 3 -1.35 3.22 -4.00
N ALA A 4 -2.60 3.07 -4.39
CA ALA A 4 -3.73 3.06 -3.46
C ALA A 4 -3.65 1.88 -2.48
N LEU A 5 -3.22 0.70 -2.97
CA LEU A 5 -3.04 -0.48 -2.11
C LEU A 5 -1.95 -0.26 -1.06
N VAL A 6 -0.82 0.30 -1.47
CA VAL A 6 0.26 0.60 -0.53
C VAL A 6 -0.19 1.65 0.49
N CYS A 7 -0.89 2.68 0.04
CA CYS A 7 -1.44 3.69 0.95
C CYS A 7 -2.43 3.08 1.94
N GLU A 8 -3.30 2.16 1.50
CA GLU A 8 -4.20 1.48 2.41
C GLU A 8 -3.43 0.70 3.47
N SER A 9 -2.36 -0.01 3.07
CA SER A 9 -1.55 -0.77 4.02
C SER A 9 -0.89 0.14 5.05
N LEU A 10 -0.42 1.30 4.62
CA LEU A 10 0.21 2.28 5.52
C LEU A 10 -0.80 2.87 6.51
N VAL A 11 -1.99 3.20 6.04
CA VAL A 11 -3.05 3.75 6.90
C VAL A 11 -3.49 2.72 7.94
N LYS A 12 -3.70 1.48 7.52
CA LYS A 12 -4.12 0.40 8.43
C LYS A 12 -3.09 0.09 9.50
N ASN A 13 -1.81 0.31 9.20
CA ASN A 13 -0.70 0.02 10.11
C ASN A 13 -0.01 1.29 10.61
N ARG A 14 -0.71 2.44 10.60
CA ARG A 14 -0.10 3.75 10.84
C ARG A 14 0.60 3.91 12.18
N ASP A 15 0.17 3.15 13.19
CA ASP A 15 0.73 3.24 14.54
C ASP A 15 1.92 2.31 14.74
N GLN A 16 2.34 1.59 13.71
CA GLN A 16 3.39 0.59 13.80
C GLN A 16 4.43 0.77 12.69
N TRP A 17 5.67 0.54 13.05
CA TRP A 17 6.73 0.43 12.07
C TRP A 17 6.65 -0.95 11.44
N LYS A 18 6.62 -1.03 10.11
CA LYS A 18 6.51 -2.28 9.35
C LYS A 18 7.59 -2.35 8.29
N SER A 19 8.13 -3.56 8.06
CA SER A 19 9.05 -3.77 6.96
C SER A 19 8.33 -3.67 5.62
N GLU A 20 9.09 -3.44 4.55
CA GLU A 20 8.53 -3.43 3.19
C GLU A 20 7.82 -4.76 2.89
N LEU A 21 8.42 -5.87 3.31
CA LEU A 21 7.84 -7.20 3.10
C LEU A 21 6.49 -7.33 3.80
N GLU A 22 6.38 -6.87 5.04
CA GLU A 22 5.11 -6.91 5.78
C GLU A 22 4.03 -6.08 5.09
N LEU A 23 4.38 -4.89 4.59
CA LEU A 23 3.44 -4.04 3.86
C LEU A 23 3.02 -4.68 2.53
N LYS A 24 3.96 -5.28 1.83
CA LYS A 24 3.64 -6.01 0.59
C LYS A 24 2.75 -7.22 0.85
N SER A 25 2.96 -7.93 1.95
CA SER A 25 2.11 -9.06 2.34
C SER A 25 0.68 -8.59 2.62
N PHE A 26 0.52 -7.45 3.29
CA PHE A 26 -0.80 -6.86 3.48
C PHE A 26 -1.47 -6.58 2.14
N CYS A 27 -0.74 -6.01 1.19
CA CYS A 27 -1.27 -5.72 -0.14
C CYS A 27 -1.69 -6.99 -0.88
N SER A 28 -0.88 -8.05 -0.80
CA SER A 28 -1.22 -9.34 -1.42
C SER A 28 -2.50 -9.92 -0.85
N GLN A 29 -2.65 -9.90 0.46
CA GLN A 29 -3.86 -10.38 1.11
C GLN A 29 -5.08 -9.54 0.70
N ARG A 30 -4.90 -8.24 0.60
CA ARG A 30 -5.98 -7.34 0.18
C ARG A 30 -6.43 -7.64 -1.25
N ILE A 31 -5.48 -7.90 -2.15
CA ILE A 31 -5.79 -8.27 -3.52
C ILE A 31 -6.54 -9.59 -3.57
N ASP A 32 -6.15 -10.58 -2.78
CA ASP A 32 -6.84 -11.86 -2.71
C ASP A 32 -8.29 -11.67 -2.24
N GLN A 33 -8.52 -10.81 -1.25
CA GLN A 33 -9.85 -10.47 -0.76
C GLN A 33 -10.69 -9.81 -1.86
N MET A 34 -10.10 -8.86 -2.59
CA MET A 34 -10.79 -8.17 -3.68
C MET A 34 -11.13 -9.11 -4.82
N THR A 35 -10.22 -10.01 -5.17
CA THR A 35 -10.44 -11.02 -6.20
C THR A 35 -11.57 -11.97 -5.80
N ALA A 36 -11.58 -12.41 -4.56
CA ALA A 36 -12.64 -13.27 -4.04
C ALA A 36 -14.01 -12.58 -4.04
N ALA A 37 -14.03 -11.25 -3.91
CA ALA A 37 -15.24 -10.44 -3.98
C ALA A 37 -15.66 -10.09 -5.42
N GLY A 38 -14.90 -10.56 -6.42
CA GLY A 38 -15.20 -10.32 -7.83
C GLY A 38 -14.62 -9.04 -8.42
N ALA A 39 -13.75 -8.34 -7.72
CA ALA A 39 -13.13 -7.12 -8.24
C ALA A 39 -12.13 -7.47 -9.36
N PRO A 40 -12.13 -6.70 -10.47
CA PRO A 40 -11.24 -6.98 -11.59
C PRO A 40 -9.83 -6.42 -11.33
N VAL A 41 -9.02 -7.13 -10.53
CA VAL A 41 -7.69 -6.66 -10.17
C VAL A 41 -6.70 -6.79 -11.33
N GLY A 42 -6.74 -7.91 -12.06
CA GLY A 42 -5.98 -8.05 -13.30
C GLY A 42 -4.46 -8.13 -13.19
N ILE A 43 -3.89 -8.37 -12.01
CA ILE A 43 -2.45 -8.45 -11.81
C ILE A 43 -2.05 -9.88 -11.45
N SER A 44 -1.06 -10.43 -12.16
CA SER A 44 -0.51 -11.74 -11.82
C SER A 44 0.39 -11.64 -10.59
N HIS A 45 0.54 -12.74 -9.84
CA HIS A 45 1.42 -12.77 -8.69
C HIS A 45 2.88 -12.46 -9.05
N SER A 46 3.33 -12.89 -10.23
CA SER A 46 4.70 -12.66 -10.66
C SER A 46 5.00 -11.17 -10.91
N ALA A 47 3.99 -10.41 -11.35
CA ALA A 47 4.14 -8.98 -11.60
C ALA A 47 3.87 -8.14 -10.35
N LEU A 48 3.13 -8.67 -9.38
CA LEU A 48 2.64 -7.92 -8.23
C LEU A 48 3.78 -7.34 -7.39
N GLU A 49 4.79 -8.14 -7.10
CA GLU A 49 5.90 -7.68 -6.24
C GLU A 49 6.62 -6.49 -6.88
N SER A 50 6.90 -6.57 -8.17
CA SER A 50 7.57 -5.48 -8.91
C SER A 50 6.72 -4.21 -8.90
N VAL A 51 5.42 -4.36 -9.13
CA VAL A 51 4.49 -3.24 -9.15
C VAL A 51 4.38 -2.59 -7.77
N LEU A 52 4.32 -3.40 -6.71
CA LEU A 52 4.26 -2.89 -5.34
C LEU A 52 5.55 -2.19 -4.95
N SER A 53 6.72 -2.72 -5.36
CA SER A 53 8.00 -2.08 -5.11
C SER A 53 8.07 -0.71 -5.76
N SER A 54 7.63 -0.59 -7.00
CA SER A 54 7.60 0.70 -7.71
C SER A 54 6.68 1.70 -7.03
N ALA A 55 5.51 1.26 -6.60
CA ALA A 55 4.55 2.12 -5.89
C ALA A 55 5.13 2.58 -4.56
N PHE A 56 5.78 1.68 -3.82
CA PHE A 56 6.40 1.98 -2.54
C PHE A 56 7.52 3.01 -2.71
N ASP A 57 8.39 2.81 -3.70
CA ASP A 57 9.48 3.75 -4.00
C ASP A 57 8.94 5.13 -4.37
N ALA A 58 7.85 5.19 -5.12
CA ALA A 58 7.22 6.45 -5.49
C ALA A 58 6.73 7.21 -4.25
N LEU A 59 6.13 6.51 -3.29
CA LEU A 59 5.66 7.13 -2.06
C LEU A 59 6.81 7.63 -1.19
N ILE A 60 7.90 6.87 -1.11
CA ILE A 60 9.12 7.30 -0.42
C ILE A 60 9.68 8.55 -1.09
N GLY A 61 9.78 8.54 -2.42
CA GLY A 61 10.30 9.67 -3.19
C GLY A 61 9.47 10.95 -3.03
N ARG A 62 8.17 10.82 -2.78
CA ARG A 62 7.28 11.96 -2.54
C ARG A 62 7.30 12.43 -1.09
N GLY A 63 8.05 11.76 -0.22
CA GLY A 63 8.13 12.13 1.18
C GLY A 63 6.89 11.80 2.00
N LEU A 64 6.08 10.86 1.57
CA LEU A 64 4.87 10.45 2.28
C LEU A 64 5.13 9.37 3.33
N VAL A 65 6.28 8.70 3.22
CA VAL A 65 6.66 7.58 4.08
C VAL A 65 7.98 7.91 4.75
N GLU A 66 8.10 7.63 6.05
CA GLU A 66 9.36 7.74 6.77
C GLU A 66 9.95 6.37 7.02
N GLU A 67 11.28 6.31 7.07
CA GLU A 67 12.04 5.08 7.26
C GLU A 67 12.91 5.18 8.50
N LYS A 68 13.01 4.06 9.25
CA LYS A 68 13.91 3.91 10.38
C LYS A 68 14.29 2.44 10.50
N ASP A 69 15.59 2.14 10.40
CA ASP A 69 16.12 0.76 10.54
C ASP A 69 15.41 -0.24 9.61
N ASN A 70 15.20 0.17 8.35
CA ASN A 70 14.51 -0.62 7.33
C ASN A 70 13.04 -0.94 7.68
N LEU A 71 12.45 -0.17 8.58
CA LEU A 71 11.02 -0.20 8.86
C LEU A 71 10.40 1.09 8.35
N TYR A 72 9.12 1.03 8.00
CA TYR A 72 8.44 2.13 7.32
C TYR A 72 7.13 2.47 8.01
N ARG A 73 6.77 3.74 7.94
CA ARG A 73 5.52 4.26 8.49
C ARG A 73 5.15 5.50 7.70
N MET A 74 3.86 5.74 7.51
CA MET A 74 3.43 6.98 6.87
C MET A 74 3.77 8.17 7.77
N LYS A 75 4.06 9.31 7.16
CA LYS A 75 4.27 10.54 7.90
C LYS A 75 2.92 11.10 8.35
N GLU A 76 2.77 11.38 9.64
CA GLU A 76 1.54 11.94 10.19
C GLU A 76 1.15 13.26 9.52
N SER A 77 2.14 14.08 9.19
CA SER A 77 1.89 15.35 8.50
C SER A 77 1.28 15.17 7.11
N GLU A 78 1.40 13.99 6.53
CA GLU A 78 0.90 13.68 5.19
C GLU A 78 -0.34 12.78 5.21
N MET A 79 -0.97 12.64 6.36
CA MET A 79 -2.13 11.77 6.56
C MET A 79 -3.24 12.03 5.53
N ASP A 80 -3.55 13.28 5.25
CA ASP A 80 -4.65 13.62 4.35
C ASP A 80 -4.41 13.10 2.94
N ILE A 81 -3.16 13.25 2.45
CA ILE A 81 -2.80 12.79 1.11
C ILE A 81 -2.81 11.27 1.04
N VAL A 82 -2.25 10.60 2.05
CA VAL A 82 -2.21 9.14 2.10
C VAL A 82 -3.62 8.57 2.17
N ASN A 83 -4.49 9.15 2.99
CA ASN A 83 -5.89 8.76 3.07
C ASN A 83 -6.62 8.94 1.74
N TYR A 84 -6.34 10.04 1.04
CA TYR A 84 -6.95 10.29 -0.26
C TYR A 84 -6.66 9.16 -1.25
N TYR A 85 -5.40 8.74 -1.33
CA TYR A 85 -5.03 7.63 -2.21
C TYR A 85 -5.62 6.30 -1.72
N ALA A 86 -5.57 6.04 -0.43
CA ALA A 86 -6.12 4.80 0.13
C ALA A 86 -7.62 4.66 -0.15
N ASN A 87 -8.35 5.76 -0.04
CA ASN A 87 -9.81 5.77 -0.25
C ASN A 87 -10.20 5.46 -1.69
N SER A 88 -9.29 5.60 -2.65
CA SER A 88 -9.59 5.26 -4.04
C SER A 88 -9.88 3.77 -4.24
N ILE A 89 -9.50 2.91 -3.28
CA ILE A 89 -9.78 1.48 -3.32
C ILE A 89 -11.24 1.17 -2.95
N ILE A 90 -11.90 2.07 -2.23
CA ILE A 90 -13.28 1.85 -1.77
C ILE A 90 -14.23 1.50 -2.91
N GLN A 91 -13.96 1.99 -4.10
CA GLN A 91 -14.76 1.72 -5.27
C GLN A 91 -14.84 0.23 -5.65
N TRP A 92 -13.93 -0.58 -5.12
CA TRP A 92 -13.84 -2.00 -5.41
C TRP A 92 -14.56 -2.87 -4.39
N ARG A 93 -15.22 -2.27 -3.42
CA ARG A 93 -15.93 -3.00 -2.36
C ARG A 93 -17.38 -3.30 -2.72
#